data_41a1e816a9a2d5f240be1c8dfc5b8d83
#
_entry.id   41a1e816a9a2d5f240be1c8dfc5b8d83
#
_cell.length_a   1.000
_cell.length_b   1.000
_cell.length_c   1.000
_cell.angle_alpha   90.00
_cell.angle_beta   90.00
_cell.angle_gamma   90.00
#
_symmetry.space_group_name_H-M   'P 1'
#
loop_
_entity.id
_entity.type
_entity.pdbx_description
1 polymer ?
#
loop_
_entity_poly.entity_id
_entity_poly.type
_entity_poly.pdbx_seq_one_letter_code
_entity_poly.pdbx_strand_id
1 'polypeptide(L)'
;SNSAPFRETNYEPEFLFNTRMGDDLVRLGRDPLKLQFIQVGLNHQSNGQSEPLSRSWNRIMANFGFEWEPFDVVLKTWYRLPESAENDDNPDIDAYLGYGELWAGYHGKTCGIDYHFGLMFRNNLRFDDDNRSTLQLGFDFTCIGPLNCYIQYFTGYGETLVDYNHYTNRIGVGVMIKDW
;
A
#
# COMPACT_ATOMS: atom_id res chain seq x y z
N SER A 1 32.33 -1.05 -13.79
CA SER A 1 30.95 -1.45 -13.44
C SER A 1 30.50 -0.59 -12.29
N ASN A 2 29.57 0.32 -12.53
CA ASN A 2 28.96 1.08 -11.46
C ASN A 2 28.05 0.11 -10.70
N SER A 3 28.47 -0.29 -9.51
CA SER A 3 27.64 -1.03 -8.57
C SER A 3 26.65 -0.04 -7.95
N ALA A 4 25.40 -0.07 -8.37
CA ALA A 4 24.33 0.64 -7.67
C ALA A 4 23.79 -0.30 -6.58
N PRO A 5 23.95 0.02 -5.28
CA PRO A 5 23.48 -0.83 -4.18
C PRO A 5 21.95 -0.92 -4.12
N PHE A 6 21.24 0.05 -4.69
CA PHE A 6 19.80 0.08 -4.78
C PHE A 6 19.38 0.26 -6.23
N ARG A 7 18.34 -0.50 -6.64
CA ARG A 7 17.80 -0.39 -7.98
C ARG A 7 17.04 0.93 -8.18
N GLU A 8 16.37 1.36 -7.14
CA GLU A 8 15.59 2.58 -7.12
C GLU A 8 15.47 3.10 -5.69
N THR A 9 15.26 4.41 -5.55
CA THR A 9 14.89 5.05 -4.29
C THR A 9 13.62 5.85 -4.54
N ASN A 10 12.50 5.45 -3.90
CA ASN A 10 11.24 6.15 -4.04
C ASN A 10 11.13 7.30 -3.03
N TYR A 11 10.69 8.44 -3.53
CA TYR A 11 10.32 9.62 -2.74
C TYR A 11 8.82 9.78 -2.85
N GLU A 12 8.13 9.77 -1.70
CA GLU A 12 6.67 9.83 -1.66
C GLU A 12 6.19 10.84 -0.59
N PRO A 13 6.40 12.15 -0.80
CA PRO A 13 5.85 13.16 0.10
C PRO A 13 4.33 13.24 -0.03
N GLU A 14 3.67 13.30 1.14
CA GLU A 14 2.22 13.42 1.27
C GLU A 14 1.83 14.63 2.11
N PHE A 15 0.75 15.27 1.72
CA PHE A 15 0.07 16.28 2.52
C PHE A 15 -1.36 15.83 2.76
N LEU A 16 -1.64 15.33 3.97
CA LEU A 16 -2.91 14.73 4.33
C LEU A 16 -3.63 15.56 5.41
N PHE A 17 -4.88 15.86 5.13
CA PHE A 17 -5.84 16.33 6.13
C PHE A 17 -6.46 15.10 6.79
N ASN A 18 -6.21 14.93 8.09
CA ASN A 18 -6.70 13.78 8.84
C ASN A 18 -7.83 14.21 9.78
N THR A 19 -9.00 13.63 9.62
CA THR A 19 -10.10 13.71 10.58
C THR A 19 -10.19 12.38 11.31
N ARG A 20 -9.77 12.37 12.58
CA ARG A 20 -9.99 11.22 13.45
C ARG A 20 -11.44 11.27 13.94
N MET A 21 -12.17 10.25 13.61
CA MET A 21 -13.54 10.07 14.11
C MET A 21 -13.45 9.48 15.53
N GLY A 22 -14.14 10.11 16.48
CA GLY A 22 -14.21 9.57 17.83
C GLY A 22 -14.97 8.24 17.86
N ASP A 23 -14.88 7.51 18.98
CA ASP A 23 -15.35 6.13 19.16
C ASP A 23 -16.81 5.82 18.77
N ASP A 24 -17.62 6.82 18.40
CA ASP A 24 -19.05 6.71 18.23
C ASP A 24 -19.60 6.95 16.81
N LEU A 25 -18.75 7.12 15.78
CA LEU A 25 -19.23 7.75 14.54
C LEU A 25 -19.99 6.86 13.57
N VAL A 26 -19.72 5.57 13.49
CA VAL A 26 -20.53 4.64 12.69
C VAL A 26 -20.54 3.26 13.33
N ARG A 27 -21.54 2.99 14.15
CA ARG A 27 -21.91 1.61 14.52
C ARG A 27 -22.80 1.04 13.43
N LEU A 28 -22.23 0.30 12.50
CA LEU A 28 -22.98 -0.48 11.52
C LEU A 28 -23.36 -1.84 12.11
N GLY A 29 -24.59 -1.96 12.59
CA GLY A 29 -25.13 -3.22 13.08
C GLY A 29 -24.87 -3.50 14.58
N ARG A 30 -24.96 -4.79 14.97
CA ARG A 30 -24.73 -5.28 16.32
C ARG A 30 -23.26 -5.38 16.71
N ASP A 31 -22.36 -5.49 15.72
CA ASP A 31 -20.91 -5.54 15.90
C ASP A 31 -20.29 -4.18 15.62
N PRO A 32 -19.34 -3.72 16.43
CA PRO A 32 -18.83 -2.36 16.35
C PRO A 32 -17.77 -2.24 15.24
N LEU A 33 -18.19 -2.22 13.98
CA LEU A 33 -17.34 -1.69 12.91
C LEU A 33 -17.19 -0.20 13.15
N LYS A 34 -15.98 0.24 13.44
CA LYS A 34 -15.64 1.63 13.74
C LYS A 34 -14.92 2.24 12.55
N LEU A 35 -15.40 3.36 12.04
CA LEU A 35 -14.63 4.22 11.16
C LEU A 35 -13.67 5.03 12.03
N GLN A 36 -12.38 4.75 11.94
CA GLN A 36 -11.33 5.33 12.79
C GLN A 36 -10.85 6.68 12.26
N PHE A 37 -10.69 6.78 10.94
CA PHE A 37 -10.24 8.02 10.32
C PHE A 37 -10.69 8.15 8.86
N ILE A 38 -10.75 9.38 8.41
CA ILE A 38 -10.79 9.78 7.01
C ILE A 38 -9.61 10.71 6.77
N GLN A 39 -8.84 10.45 5.73
CA GLN A 39 -7.75 11.30 5.28
C GLN A 39 -8.02 11.74 3.85
N VAL A 40 -7.80 13.00 3.54
CA VAL A 40 -7.88 13.54 2.17
C VAL A 40 -6.66 14.41 1.95
N GLY A 41 -6.04 14.32 0.78
CA GLY A 41 -4.88 15.16 0.51
C GLY A 41 -4.24 14.94 -0.83
N LEU A 42 -2.99 15.37 -0.91
CA LEU A 42 -2.15 15.32 -2.08
C LEU A 42 -0.96 14.40 -1.81
N ASN A 43 -0.58 13.66 -2.83
CA ASN A 43 0.58 12.79 -2.82
C ASN A 43 1.38 13.00 -4.10
N HIS A 44 2.68 13.08 -3.97
CA HIS A 44 3.63 12.99 -5.06
C HIS A 44 4.49 11.76 -4.86
N GLN A 45 4.67 10.95 -5.90
CA GLN A 45 5.61 9.83 -5.86
C GLN A 45 6.55 9.90 -7.05
N SER A 46 7.85 9.75 -6.80
CA SER A 46 8.88 9.70 -7.85
C SER A 46 10.02 8.78 -7.45
N ASN A 47 10.69 8.22 -8.44
CA ASN A 47 11.87 7.39 -8.22
C ASN A 47 13.19 8.16 -8.31
N GLY A 48 13.17 9.47 -8.53
CA GLY A 48 14.35 10.32 -8.59
C GLY A 48 15.35 9.99 -9.70
N GLN A 49 14.95 9.18 -10.69
CA GLN A 49 15.80 8.79 -11.81
C GLN A 49 15.64 9.80 -12.97
N SER A 50 16.65 9.82 -13.84
CA SER A 50 16.57 10.52 -15.12
C SER A 50 15.94 9.61 -16.18
N GLU A 51 15.44 10.20 -17.27
CA GLU A 51 15.01 9.44 -18.44
C GLU A 51 16.11 8.49 -18.96
N PRO A 52 15.74 7.31 -19.44
CA PRO A 52 14.39 6.75 -19.66
C PRO A 52 13.83 6.00 -18.44
N LEU A 53 14.48 6.08 -17.29
CA LEU A 53 14.09 5.36 -16.07
C LEU A 53 13.26 6.23 -15.11
N SER A 54 13.06 7.49 -15.43
CA SER A 54 12.22 8.41 -14.66
C SER A 54 10.79 7.88 -14.53
N ARG A 55 10.25 7.91 -13.33
CA ARG A 55 8.83 7.62 -13.03
C ARG A 55 8.37 8.58 -11.97
N SER A 56 7.29 9.27 -12.25
CA SER A 56 6.65 10.17 -11.29
C SER A 56 5.16 10.30 -11.56
N TRP A 57 4.40 10.57 -10.54
CA TRP A 57 2.99 10.91 -10.64
C TRP A 57 2.49 11.67 -9.42
N ASN A 58 1.44 12.44 -9.66
CA ASN A 58 0.77 13.25 -8.64
C ASN A 58 -0.65 12.72 -8.45
N ARG A 59 -1.11 12.62 -7.19
CA ARG A 59 -2.42 12.07 -6.85
C ARG A 59 -3.17 12.94 -5.86
N ILE A 60 -4.48 13.02 -6.02
CA ILE A 60 -5.39 13.38 -4.93
C ILE A 60 -5.79 12.07 -4.26
N MET A 61 -5.67 11.99 -2.95
CA MET A 61 -5.95 10.78 -2.19
C MET A 61 -7.10 10.95 -1.22
N ALA A 62 -7.85 9.86 -1.03
CA ALA A 62 -8.82 9.72 0.05
C ALA A 62 -8.65 8.32 0.67
N ASN A 63 -8.34 8.30 1.97
CA ASN A 63 -8.10 7.07 2.73
C ASN A 63 -9.16 6.94 3.83
N PHE A 64 -9.63 5.72 4.05
CA PHE A 64 -10.65 5.38 5.04
C PHE A 64 -10.14 4.23 5.90
N GLY A 65 -10.01 4.45 7.19
CA GLY A 65 -9.58 3.43 8.15
C GLY A 65 -10.75 2.90 8.97
N PHE A 66 -10.89 1.59 9.01
CA PHE A 66 -11.92 0.88 9.76
C PHE A 66 -11.28 -0.09 10.74
N GLU A 67 -11.88 -0.24 11.89
CA GLU A 67 -11.50 -1.22 12.91
C GLU A 67 -12.70 -2.09 13.27
N TRP A 68 -12.46 -3.38 13.32
CA TRP A 68 -13.39 -4.39 13.81
C TRP A 68 -12.59 -5.50 14.47
N GLU A 69 -12.23 -5.30 15.75
CA GLU A 69 -11.38 -6.23 16.47
C GLU A 69 -11.77 -7.71 16.27
N PRO A 70 -10.81 -8.57 15.91
CA PRO A 70 -9.36 -8.36 15.84
C PRO A 70 -8.85 -7.91 14.45
N PHE A 71 -9.71 -7.31 13.62
CA PHE A 71 -9.40 -6.89 12.25
C PHE A 71 -9.28 -5.37 12.14
N ASP A 72 -8.39 -4.93 11.26
CA ASP A 72 -8.34 -3.58 10.75
C ASP A 72 -8.40 -3.58 9.21
N VAL A 73 -8.96 -2.54 8.64
CA VAL A 73 -9.08 -2.37 7.19
C VAL A 73 -8.80 -0.94 6.82
N VAL A 74 -7.94 -0.72 5.82
CA VAL A 74 -7.72 0.60 5.23
C VAL A 74 -7.99 0.53 3.74
N LEU A 75 -8.96 1.32 3.30
CA LEU A 75 -9.21 1.57 1.88
C LEU A 75 -8.50 2.85 1.50
N LYS A 76 -7.50 2.76 0.62
CA LYS A 76 -6.84 3.90 0.00
C LYS A 76 -7.37 4.04 -1.42
N THR A 77 -7.78 5.26 -1.77
CA THR A 77 -8.24 5.59 -3.11
C THR A 77 -7.51 6.81 -3.62
N TRP A 78 -7.33 6.90 -4.92
CA TRP A 78 -6.67 8.05 -5.52
C TRP A 78 -7.21 8.38 -6.91
N TYR A 79 -7.03 9.63 -7.26
CA TYR A 79 -7.19 10.15 -8.60
C TYR A 79 -5.85 10.71 -9.05
N ARG A 80 -5.31 10.19 -10.15
CA ARG A 80 -4.10 10.70 -10.77
C ARG A 80 -4.37 12.09 -11.37
N LEU A 81 -3.54 13.06 -11.03
CA LEU A 81 -3.56 14.36 -11.68
C LEU A 81 -2.94 14.22 -13.07
N PRO A 82 -3.66 14.63 -14.14
CA PRO A 82 -3.12 14.54 -15.50
C PRO A 82 -1.90 15.45 -15.68
N GLU A 83 -0.92 14.96 -16.40
CA GLU A 83 0.27 15.69 -16.82
C GLU A 83 0.26 15.90 -18.33
N SER A 84 1.02 16.88 -18.81
CA SER A 84 1.17 17.06 -20.27
C SER A 84 1.97 15.90 -20.87
N ALA A 85 1.68 15.50 -22.10
CA ALA A 85 2.36 14.39 -22.73
C ALA A 85 3.88 14.55 -22.86
N GLU A 86 4.39 15.78 -22.75
CA GLU A 86 5.82 16.09 -22.76
C GLU A 86 6.51 15.84 -21.41
N ASN A 87 5.73 15.82 -20.31
CA ASN A 87 6.23 15.69 -18.94
C ASN A 87 5.76 14.39 -18.25
N ASP A 88 4.96 13.57 -18.95
CA ASP A 88 4.42 12.33 -18.39
C ASP A 88 5.36 11.16 -18.62
N ASP A 89 6.15 10.81 -17.63
CA ASP A 89 7.14 9.73 -17.65
C ASP A 89 6.49 8.32 -17.66
N ASN A 90 5.21 8.22 -17.37
CA ASN A 90 4.51 6.94 -17.19
C ASN A 90 2.99 7.05 -17.48
N PRO A 91 2.63 7.33 -18.74
CA PRO A 91 1.25 7.67 -19.14
C PRO A 91 0.23 6.55 -18.90
N ASP A 92 0.68 5.33 -18.76
CA ASP A 92 -0.15 4.13 -18.57
C ASP A 92 -0.14 3.58 -17.14
N ILE A 93 0.41 4.31 -16.16
CA ILE A 93 0.55 3.81 -14.78
C ILE A 93 -0.80 3.41 -14.16
N ASP A 94 -1.88 4.13 -14.49
CA ASP A 94 -3.24 3.80 -14.02
C ASP A 94 -3.74 2.45 -14.55
N ALA A 95 -3.25 2.01 -15.72
CA ALA A 95 -3.61 0.72 -16.28
C ALA A 95 -3.06 -0.46 -15.46
N TYR A 96 -2.02 -0.23 -14.64
CA TYR A 96 -1.38 -1.24 -13.79
C TYR A 96 -1.70 -1.06 -12.33
N LEU A 97 -1.64 0.18 -11.81
CA LEU A 97 -1.83 0.47 -10.40
C LEU A 97 -3.28 0.80 -10.04
N GLY A 98 -4.12 1.07 -11.05
CA GLY A 98 -5.54 1.37 -10.83
C GLY A 98 -5.76 2.65 -10.03
N TYR A 99 -6.86 2.65 -9.26
CA TYR A 99 -7.38 3.83 -8.56
C TYR A 99 -7.50 3.67 -7.06
N GLY A 100 -6.97 2.57 -6.52
CA GLY A 100 -7.00 2.33 -5.08
C GLY A 100 -6.47 0.96 -4.68
N GLU A 101 -6.28 0.79 -3.37
CA GLU A 101 -5.84 -0.45 -2.76
C GLU A 101 -6.55 -0.68 -1.42
N LEU A 102 -6.80 -1.93 -1.13
CA LEU A 102 -7.38 -2.39 0.11
C LEU A 102 -6.29 -3.06 0.95
N TRP A 103 -6.11 -2.57 2.16
CA TRP A 103 -5.30 -3.21 3.19
C TRP A 103 -6.20 -3.81 4.24
N ALA A 104 -5.92 -5.03 4.65
CA ALA A 104 -6.62 -5.70 5.74
C ALA A 104 -5.61 -6.37 6.66
N GLY A 105 -5.82 -6.22 7.96
CA GLY A 105 -5.02 -6.81 9.02
C GLY A 105 -5.84 -7.69 9.93
N TYR A 106 -5.19 -8.71 10.51
CA TYR A 106 -5.71 -9.55 11.58
C TYR A 106 -4.65 -9.69 12.67
N HIS A 107 -5.00 -9.28 13.89
CA HIS A 107 -4.15 -9.36 15.07
C HIS A 107 -4.55 -10.52 15.94
N GLY A 108 -3.59 -11.37 16.28
CA GLY A 108 -3.83 -12.52 17.14
C GLY A 108 -2.73 -12.75 18.17
N LYS A 109 -3.05 -13.61 19.14
CA LYS A 109 -2.10 -14.02 20.16
C LYS A 109 -2.25 -15.51 20.47
N THR A 110 -1.13 -16.23 20.47
CA THR A 110 -1.10 -17.65 20.84
C THR A 110 0.15 -17.97 21.66
N CYS A 111 0.00 -18.73 22.74
CA CYS A 111 1.11 -19.10 23.62
C CYS A 111 1.99 -17.92 24.10
N GLY A 112 1.39 -16.74 24.26
CA GLY A 112 2.10 -15.52 24.65
C GLY A 112 2.83 -14.79 23.51
N ILE A 113 2.77 -15.30 22.27
CA ILE A 113 3.36 -14.70 21.07
C ILE A 113 2.27 -13.91 20.36
N ASP A 114 2.50 -12.63 20.14
CA ASP A 114 1.67 -11.80 19.29
C ASP A 114 2.04 -12.03 17.83
N TYR A 115 1.03 -12.10 16.96
CA TYR A 115 1.21 -12.26 15.52
C TYR A 115 0.21 -11.42 14.74
N HIS A 116 0.58 -11.10 13.50
CA HIS A 116 -0.23 -10.32 12.59
C HIS A 116 -0.22 -10.94 11.19
N PHE A 117 -1.40 -11.02 10.57
CA PHE A 117 -1.57 -11.32 9.15
C PHE A 117 -2.00 -10.06 8.44
N GLY A 118 -1.27 -9.68 7.39
CA GLY A 118 -1.59 -8.55 6.53
C GLY A 118 -1.92 -9.00 5.11
N LEU A 119 -2.87 -8.32 4.51
CA LEU A 119 -3.23 -8.47 3.11
C LEU A 119 -3.30 -7.09 2.46
N MET A 120 -2.67 -6.92 1.30
CA MET A 120 -2.93 -5.81 0.41
C MET A 120 -3.44 -6.35 -0.92
N PHE A 121 -4.53 -5.76 -1.40
CA PHE A 121 -5.10 -6.06 -2.70
C PHE A 121 -5.31 -4.78 -3.50
N ARG A 122 -4.88 -4.81 -4.76
CA ARG A 122 -5.05 -3.72 -5.72
C ARG A 122 -5.50 -4.28 -7.06
N ASN A 123 -6.38 -3.56 -7.74
CA ASN A 123 -6.88 -3.94 -9.06
C ASN A 123 -7.19 -2.68 -9.88
N ASN A 124 -6.93 -2.72 -11.17
CA ASN A 124 -7.20 -1.60 -12.08
C ASN A 124 -8.68 -1.47 -12.47
N LEU A 125 -9.56 -2.31 -11.94
CA LEU A 125 -11.01 -2.34 -12.16
C LEU A 125 -11.44 -2.48 -13.63
N ARG A 126 -10.56 -3.01 -14.49
CA ARG A 126 -10.92 -3.42 -15.85
C ARG A 126 -11.45 -4.85 -15.82
N PHE A 127 -12.48 -5.12 -16.62
CA PHE A 127 -13.14 -6.44 -16.66
C PHE A 127 -12.93 -7.13 -18.00
N ASP A 128 -11.82 -6.83 -18.68
CA ASP A 128 -11.36 -7.37 -19.94
C ASP A 128 -9.97 -8.03 -19.79
N ASP A 129 -9.33 -8.36 -20.93
CA ASP A 129 -7.99 -8.98 -20.95
C ASP A 129 -6.89 -8.07 -20.38
N ASP A 130 -7.19 -6.78 -20.19
CA ASP A 130 -6.33 -5.80 -19.57
C ASP A 130 -6.53 -5.68 -18.05
N ASN A 131 -7.24 -6.61 -17.43
CA ASN A 131 -7.32 -6.67 -15.95
C ASN A 131 -5.93 -6.91 -15.35
N ARG A 132 -5.55 -6.05 -14.41
CA ARG A 132 -4.28 -6.14 -13.67
C ARG A 132 -4.58 -6.11 -12.18
N SER A 133 -4.07 -7.10 -11.50
CA SER A 133 -4.25 -7.24 -10.05
C SER A 133 -2.91 -7.40 -9.35
N THR A 134 -2.88 -7.01 -8.10
CA THR A 134 -1.73 -7.19 -7.20
C THR A 134 -2.24 -7.70 -5.86
N LEU A 135 -1.57 -8.70 -5.34
CA LEU A 135 -1.79 -9.25 -4.01
C LEU A 135 -0.47 -9.29 -3.25
N GLN A 136 -0.48 -8.73 -2.04
CA GLN A 136 0.60 -8.91 -1.08
C GLN A 136 0.03 -9.55 0.18
N LEU A 137 0.68 -10.60 0.65
CA LEU A 137 0.40 -11.25 1.92
C LEU A 137 1.59 -11.07 2.84
N GLY A 138 1.34 -10.70 4.08
CA GLY A 138 2.34 -10.55 5.13
C GLY A 138 1.98 -11.39 6.34
N PHE A 139 2.98 -11.96 6.98
CA PHE A 139 2.85 -12.59 8.28
C PHE A 139 4.02 -12.18 9.15
N ASP A 140 3.74 -11.67 10.32
CA ASP A 140 4.76 -11.35 11.30
C ASP A 140 4.37 -11.87 12.69
N PHE A 141 5.38 -12.15 13.50
CA PHE A 141 5.21 -12.59 14.88
C PHE A 141 6.42 -12.15 15.72
N THR A 142 6.17 -11.89 16.99
CA THR A 142 7.23 -11.52 17.94
C THR A 142 8.23 -12.67 18.09
N CYS A 143 9.48 -12.44 17.73
CA CYS A 143 10.53 -13.45 17.82
C CYS A 143 11.59 -13.14 18.88
N ILE A 144 12.12 -11.92 19.00
CA ILE A 144 13.15 -11.57 19.99
C ILE A 144 12.94 -10.13 20.48
N GLY A 145 12.51 -9.97 21.74
CA GLY A 145 12.31 -8.64 22.32
C GLY A 145 11.36 -7.76 21.49
N PRO A 146 11.79 -6.57 21.01
CA PRO A 146 10.97 -5.69 20.19
C PRO A 146 10.94 -6.07 18.70
N LEU A 147 11.62 -7.16 18.30
CA LEU A 147 11.73 -7.58 16.92
C LEU A 147 10.67 -8.61 16.56
N ASN A 148 9.98 -8.36 15.46
CA ASN A 148 9.13 -9.34 14.80
C ASN A 148 9.89 -10.00 13.63
N CYS A 149 9.77 -11.31 13.50
CA CYS A 149 10.13 -12.03 12.30
C CYS A 149 9.01 -11.82 11.27
N TYR A 150 9.36 -11.63 10.02
CA TYR A 150 8.45 -11.25 8.96
C TYR A 150 8.64 -12.11 7.71
N ILE A 151 7.53 -12.54 7.12
CA ILE A 151 7.48 -13.23 5.83
C ILE A 151 6.49 -12.49 4.96
N GLN A 152 6.85 -12.23 3.71
CA GLN A 152 6.02 -11.57 2.72
C GLN A 152 5.97 -12.38 1.44
N TYR A 153 4.79 -12.45 0.85
CA TYR A 153 4.58 -12.89 -0.52
C TYR A 153 3.95 -11.76 -1.32
N PHE A 154 4.53 -11.45 -2.46
CA PHE A 154 4.02 -10.46 -3.41
C PHE A 154 3.80 -11.11 -4.76
N THR A 155 2.66 -10.80 -5.40
CA THR A 155 2.37 -11.22 -6.77
C THR A 155 1.53 -10.16 -7.47
N GLY A 156 1.94 -9.76 -8.67
CA GLY A 156 1.24 -8.72 -9.44
C GLY A 156 2.16 -7.63 -9.97
N TYR A 157 1.60 -6.44 -10.12
CA TYR A 157 2.23 -5.27 -10.73
C TYR A 157 2.54 -4.19 -9.69
N GLY A 158 3.54 -3.32 -9.97
CA GLY A 158 3.84 -2.17 -9.12
C GLY A 158 4.49 -2.52 -7.79
N GLU A 159 5.38 -3.53 -7.76
CA GLU A 159 6.25 -3.77 -6.60
C GLU A 159 7.29 -2.64 -6.47
N THR A 160 7.77 -2.15 -7.59
CA THR A 160 8.68 -0.99 -7.69
C THR A 160 8.10 0.01 -8.68
N LEU A 161 8.43 1.30 -8.53
CA LEU A 161 7.92 2.31 -9.42
C LEU A 161 8.55 2.23 -10.82
N VAL A 162 9.85 1.90 -10.90
CA VAL A 162 10.55 1.77 -12.19
C VAL A 162 9.99 0.64 -13.04
N ASP A 163 9.50 -0.43 -12.43
CA ASP A 163 8.93 -1.61 -13.10
C ASP A 163 7.43 -1.77 -12.80
N TYR A 164 6.69 -0.65 -12.65
CA TYR A 164 5.27 -0.71 -12.29
C TYR A 164 4.44 -1.58 -13.24
N ASN A 165 4.87 -1.69 -14.50
CA ASN A 165 4.23 -2.44 -15.57
C ASN A 165 4.77 -3.88 -15.75
N HIS A 166 5.68 -4.35 -14.90
CA HIS A 166 6.18 -5.71 -14.91
C HIS A 166 5.50 -6.56 -13.83
N TYR A 167 5.05 -7.75 -14.25
CA TYR A 167 4.51 -8.73 -13.31
C TYR A 167 5.64 -9.33 -12.48
N THR A 168 5.48 -9.26 -11.18
CA THR A 168 6.46 -9.81 -10.21
C THR A 168 5.82 -10.87 -9.35
N ASN A 169 6.61 -11.90 -9.00
CA ASN A 169 6.24 -12.93 -8.04
C ASN A 169 7.44 -13.14 -7.12
N ARG A 170 7.28 -12.78 -5.84
CA ARG A 170 8.41 -12.73 -4.90
C ARG A 170 8.03 -13.15 -3.49
N ILE A 171 8.95 -13.87 -2.83
CA ILE A 171 8.88 -14.15 -1.39
C ILE A 171 10.03 -13.41 -0.72
N GLY A 172 9.74 -12.71 0.36
CA GLY A 172 10.69 -12.04 1.22
C GLY A 172 10.64 -12.58 2.64
N VAL A 173 11.77 -12.60 3.31
CA VAL A 173 11.88 -12.88 4.74
C VAL A 173 12.73 -11.80 5.40
N GLY A 174 12.42 -11.43 6.62
CA GLY A 174 13.14 -10.36 7.30
C GLY A 174 12.77 -10.22 8.76
N VAL A 175 13.22 -9.12 9.32
CA VAL A 175 12.85 -8.69 10.67
C VAL A 175 12.35 -7.25 10.60
N MET A 176 11.39 -6.93 11.44
CA MET A 176 10.84 -5.60 11.59
C MET A 176 10.84 -5.18 13.07
N ILE A 177 11.00 -3.90 13.33
CA ILE A 177 10.85 -3.35 14.67
C ILE A 177 9.35 -3.19 14.91
N LYS A 178 8.87 -3.71 16.05
CA LYS A 178 7.48 -3.54 16.44
C LYS A 178 7.20 -2.05 16.67
N ASP A 179 6.23 -1.49 15.97
CA ASP A 179 5.73 -0.15 16.27
C ASP A 179 5.06 -0.12 17.64
N TRP A 180 5.28 1.00 18.36
CA TRP A 180 4.82 1.23 19.74
C TRP A 180 3.36 1.64 19.78
#